data_f4dbe345ee198a9149cdaf91827dff2f
#
_entry.id   f4dbe345ee198a9149cdaf91827dff2f
#
_cell.length_a   1.000
_cell.length_b   1.000
_cell.length_c   1.000
_cell.angle_alpha   90.00
_cell.angle_beta   90.00
_cell.angle_gamma   90.00
#
_symmetry.space_group_name_H-M   'P 1'
#
loop_
_entity.id
_entity.type
_entity.pdbx_description
1 polymer ?
#
loop_
_entity_poly.entity_id
_entity_poly.type
_entity_poly.pdbx_seq_one_letter_code
_entity_poly.pdbx_strand_id
1 'polypeptide(L)'
;MIEVSHISKSFNGKKALDNVSLTIGKFEAVCIIGSMGSGKSTLLRCVAGLESPEQGTVSFEGKLLSQQSVGYNHIGMVFQSFNLFPHINVLHNLTLAPMKVLGMSRKEAEEQAFQQLNKVGLGNKANLFPHELSAGQRQRVAIARCLVMNPRVMLFDEPTSALDPIATAEVMDVMRKLKKEIPLVIITHKISLVKEIADRVIFMQNGRICEEGPTAELLNAPKQSETRSFLNYQKNMMYQIDSLQFDRPELNARIECYCNRFGLGSQAFHFVQLVVEELLNLLPLEEGIQLMLSKSDNEVRM
;
A
#
# COMPACT_ATOMS: atom_id res chain seq x y z
N MET A 1 -9.02 18.84 4.19
CA MET A 1 -8.58 18.95 2.80
C MET A 1 -9.34 17.99 1.89
N ILE A 2 -9.36 16.70 2.13
CA ILE A 2 -10.32 15.76 1.53
C ILE A 2 -11.33 15.35 2.60
N GLU A 3 -12.61 15.38 2.23
CA GLU A 3 -13.69 14.90 3.07
C GLU A 3 -14.50 13.88 2.28
N VAL A 4 -14.68 12.72 2.86
CA VAL A 4 -15.49 11.63 2.34
C VAL A 4 -16.68 11.48 3.28
N SER A 5 -17.89 11.62 2.76
CA SER A 5 -19.11 11.64 3.56
C SER A 5 -20.08 10.55 3.12
N HIS A 6 -20.27 9.54 3.97
CA HIS A 6 -21.26 8.48 3.85
C HIS A 6 -21.25 7.73 2.51
N ILE A 7 -20.06 7.49 1.92
CA ILE A 7 -19.98 6.83 0.63
C ILE A 7 -20.30 5.34 0.74
N SER A 8 -21.11 4.87 -0.20
CA SER A 8 -21.41 3.45 -0.42
C SER A 8 -21.20 3.08 -1.87
N LYS A 9 -20.72 1.87 -2.11
CA LYS A 9 -20.48 1.33 -3.44
C LYS A 9 -20.65 -0.18 -3.45
N SER A 10 -21.32 -0.69 -4.47
CA SER A 10 -21.49 -2.13 -4.68
C SER A 10 -21.00 -2.55 -6.06
N PHE A 11 -20.58 -3.79 -6.18
CA PHE A 11 -20.25 -4.44 -7.44
C PHE A 11 -20.97 -5.80 -7.49
N ASN A 12 -21.76 -6.03 -8.53
CA ASN A 12 -22.51 -7.28 -8.71
C ASN A 12 -23.31 -7.68 -7.45
N GLY A 13 -23.97 -6.71 -6.81
CA GLY A 13 -24.76 -6.93 -5.60
C GLY A 13 -23.97 -7.08 -4.28
N LYS A 14 -22.64 -7.14 -4.35
CA LYS A 14 -21.80 -7.19 -3.15
C LYS A 14 -21.31 -5.79 -2.78
N LYS A 15 -21.59 -5.37 -1.54
CA LYS A 15 -21.10 -4.09 -1.02
C LYS A 15 -19.59 -4.11 -0.88
N ALA A 16 -18.91 -3.21 -1.59
CA ALA A 16 -17.49 -2.94 -1.45
C ALA A 16 -17.20 -1.83 -0.46
N LEU A 17 -18.10 -0.82 -0.38
CA LEU A 17 -18.09 0.24 0.62
C LEU A 17 -19.51 0.35 1.22
N ASP A 18 -19.60 0.53 2.52
CA ASP A 18 -20.84 0.63 3.25
C ASP A 18 -20.77 1.77 4.27
N ASN A 19 -21.34 2.91 3.88
CA ASN A 19 -21.45 4.12 4.71
C ASN A 19 -20.10 4.61 5.27
N VAL A 20 -19.07 4.74 4.40
CA VAL A 20 -17.73 5.14 4.81
C VAL A 20 -17.62 6.65 4.86
N SER A 21 -17.16 7.18 6.00
CA SER A 21 -16.84 8.61 6.18
C SER A 21 -15.44 8.75 6.76
N LEU A 22 -14.64 9.67 6.21
CA LEU A 22 -13.32 10.00 6.74
C LEU A 22 -12.89 11.39 6.26
N THR A 23 -11.95 11.98 6.95
CA THR A 23 -11.29 13.23 6.55
C THR A 23 -9.80 13.03 6.43
N ILE A 24 -9.15 13.75 5.49
CA ILE A 24 -7.69 13.76 5.34
C ILE A 24 -7.24 15.21 5.48
N GLY A 25 -6.40 15.44 6.48
CA GLY A 25 -5.85 16.75 6.81
C GLY A 25 -4.81 17.27 5.81
N LYS A 26 -4.35 18.51 6.05
CA LYS A 26 -3.18 19.06 5.38
C LYS A 26 -1.92 18.50 6.04
N PHE A 27 -0.91 18.16 5.23
CA PHE A 27 0.40 17.65 5.71
C PHE A 27 0.31 16.39 6.58
N GLU A 28 -0.68 15.54 6.32
CA GLU A 28 -0.92 14.29 7.03
C GLU A 28 -0.60 13.09 6.13
N ALA A 29 0.07 12.09 6.66
CA ALA A 29 0.20 10.79 6.04
C ALA A 29 -0.75 9.80 6.71
N VAL A 30 -1.78 9.38 5.98
CA VAL A 30 -2.79 8.42 6.44
C VAL A 30 -2.53 7.08 5.78
N CYS A 31 -2.38 6.03 6.57
CA CYS A 31 -2.35 4.65 6.07
C CYS A 31 -3.70 3.97 6.29
N ILE A 32 -4.22 3.34 5.23
CA ILE A 32 -5.42 2.52 5.28
C ILE A 32 -4.99 1.05 5.24
N ILE A 33 -5.28 0.32 6.30
CA ILE A 33 -4.93 -1.10 6.45
C ILE A 33 -6.20 -1.95 6.56
N GLY A 34 -6.08 -3.26 6.37
CA GLY A 34 -7.19 -4.21 6.47
C GLY A 34 -7.00 -5.41 5.56
N SER A 35 -7.83 -6.44 5.71
CA SER A 35 -7.77 -7.66 4.93
C SER A 35 -8.00 -7.43 3.42
N MET A 36 -7.61 -8.40 2.60
CA MET A 36 -7.93 -8.41 1.18
C MET A 36 -9.46 -8.34 0.99
N GLY A 37 -9.92 -7.54 0.03
CA GLY A 37 -11.36 -7.37 -0.22
C GLY A 37 -12.10 -6.50 0.79
N SER A 38 -11.42 -5.83 1.74
CA SER A 38 -12.07 -4.94 2.72
C SER A 38 -12.55 -3.59 2.17
N GLY A 39 -12.36 -3.30 0.87
CA GLY A 39 -12.86 -2.08 0.22
C GLY A 39 -11.83 -0.96 0.07
N LYS A 40 -10.60 -1.10 0.54
CA LYS A 40 -9.55 -0.06 0.52
C LYS A 40 -9.29 0.54 -0.85
N SER A 41 -8.99 -0.29 -1.86
CA SER A 41 -8.72 0.18 -3.22
C SER A 41 -9.95 0.82 -3.86
N THR A 42 -11.16 0.35 -3.53
CA THR A 42 -12.41 0.98 -3.97
C THR A 42 -12.57 2.37 -3.35
N LEU A 43 -12.29 2.51 -2.04
CA LEU A 43 -12.29 3.81 -1.36
C LEU A 43 -11.30 4.77 -2.02
N LEU A 44 -10.06 4.31 -2.26
CA LEU A 44 -9.04 5.15 -2.88
C LEU A 44 -9.43 5.59 -4.30
N ARG A 45 -10.04 4.69 -5.09
CA ARG A 45 -10.55 5.01 -6.43
C ARG A 45 -11.71 6.00 -6.39
N CYS A 46 -12.59 5.91 -5.40
CA CYS A 46 -13.65 6.91 -5.20
C CYS A 46 -13.05 8.28 -4.87
N VAL A 47 -12.05 8.33 -3.99
CA VAL A 47 -11.33 9.57 -3.67
C VAL A 47 -10.59 10.14 -4.88
N ALA A 48 -10.03 9.28 -5.73
CA ALA A 48 -9.35 9.69 -6.96
C ALA A 48 -10.31 10.08 -8.10
N GLY A 49 -11.62 9.89 -7.93
CA GLY A 49 -12.62 10.10 -8.99
C GLY A 49 -12.62 9.09 -10.12
N LEU A 50 -11.93 7.97 -9.93
CA LEU A 50 -11.90 6.86 -10.88
C LEU A 50 -13.13 5.95 -10.76
N GLU A 51 -13.78 5.99 -9.60
CA GLU A 51 -15.05 5.32 -9.33
C GLU A 51 -16.03 6.32 -8.72
N SER A 52 -17.30 6.28 -9.17
CA SER A 52 -18.35 7.07 -8.54
C SER A 52 -19.01 6.27 -7.43
N PRO A 53 -19.11 6.81 -6.20
CA PRO A 53 -19.93 6.20 -5.17
C PRO A 53 -21.40 6.19 -5.60
N GLU A 54 -22.16 5.20 -5.14
CA GLU A 54 -23.62 5.10 -5.36
C GLU A 54 -24.38 6.05 -4.43
N GLN A 55 -23.80 6.27 -3.24
CA GLN A 55 -24.33 7.18 -2.23
C GLN A 55 -23.19 7.96 -1.59
N GLY A 56 -23.50 9.10 -1.02
CA GLY A 56 -22.53 9.95 -0.35
C GLY A 56 -21.75 10.83 -1.31
N THR A 57 -20.75 11.52 -0.79
CA THR A 57 -19.97 12.52 -1.53
C THR A 57 -18.51 12.50 -1.14
N VAL A 58 -17.68 12.95 -2.09
CA VAL A 58 -16.27 13.27 -1.84
C VAL A 58 -16.07 14.75 -2.13
N SER A 59 -15.44 15.47 -1.21
CA SER A 59 -15.08 16.88 -1.40
C SER A 59 -13.56 17.09 -1.23
N PHE A 60 -13.05 18.06 -1.97
CA PHE A 60 -11.67 18.51 -1.90
C PHE A 60 -11.66 20.02 -1.65
N GLU A 61 -11.06 20.45 -0.51
CA GLU A 61 -11.05 21.85 -0.08
C GLU A 61 -12.43 22.51 -0.07
N GLY A 62 -13.43 21.77 0.41
CA GLY A 62 -14.82 22.23 0.52
C GLY A 62 -15.61 22.22 -0.78
N LYS A 63 -14.99 21.80 -1.92
CA LYS A 63 -15.67 21.67 -3.21
C LYS A 63 -15.99 20.20 -3.47
N LEU A 64 -17.24 19.91 -3.82
CA LEU A 64 -17.65 18.56 -4.22
C LEU A 64 -16.86 18.12 -5.46
N LEU A 65 -16.31 16.92 -5.40
CA LEU A 65 -15.70 16.27 -6.54
C LEU A 65 -16.78 15.52 -7.32
N SER A 66 -17.04 15.95 -8.55
CA SER A 66 -17.86 15.23 -9.53
C SER A 66 -16.97 14.75 -10.67
N GLN A 67 -17.38 13.73 -11.42
CA GLN A 67 -16.59 13.20 -12.55
C GLN A 67 -16.23 14.27 -13.60
N GLN A 68 -16.95 15.38 -13.64
CA GLN A 68 -16.70 16.51 -14.54
C GLN A 68 -15.90 17.65 -13.88
N SER A 69 -15.52 17.51 -12.60
CA SER A 69 -14.84 18.60 -11.91
C SER A 69 -13.33 18.60 -12.17
N VAL A 70 -12.79 19.78 -12.44
CA VAL A 70 -11.34 20.03 -12.60
C VAL A 70 -10.55 19.70 -11.35
N GLY A 71 -11.23 19.44 -10.19
CA GLY A 71 -10.61 19.16 -8.90
C GLY A 71 -9.76 17.88 -8.86
N TYR A 72 -10.05 16.92 -9.72
CA TYR A 72 -9.27 15.67 -9.77
C TYR A 72 -7.83 15.85 -10.29
N ASN A 73 -7.53 16.92 -11.02
CA ASN A 73 -6.17 17.22 -11.48
C ASN A 73 -5.20 17.49 -10.32
N HIS A 74 -5.73 17.77 -9.11
CA HIS A 74 -4.95 17.98 -7.90
C HIS A 74 -4.72 16.72 -7.08
N ILE A 75 -5.24 15.57 -7.52
CA ILE A 75 -5.12 14.28 -6.85
C ILE A 75 -4.25 13.36 -7.69
N GLY A 76 -3.03 13.09 -7.22
CA GLY A 76 -2.13 12.11 -7.87
C GLY A 76 -2.42 10.71 -7.34
N MET A 77 -2.53 9.71 -8.22
CA MET A 77 -2.68 8.31 -7.81
C MET A 77 -1.59 7.43 -8.40
N VAL A 78 -0.91 6.70 -7.53
CA VAL A 78 0.12 5.71 -7.88
C VAL A 78 -0.47 4.32 -7.63
N PHE A 79 -0.51 3.50 -8.67
CA PHE A 79 -1.09 2.16 -8.66
C PHE A 79 -0.05 1.09 -8.32
N GLN A 80 -0.50 -0.04 -7.83
CA GLN A 80 0.33 -1.22 -7.55
C GLN A 80 1.08 -1.72 -8.80
N SER A 81 0.47 -1.66 -9.98
CA SER A 81 1.01 -2.16 -11.25
C SER A 81 1.77 -1.12 -12.08
N PHE A 82 2.23 -0.02 -11.46
CA PHE A 82 2.98 1.09 -12.06
C PHE A 82 2.23 1.85 -13.17
N ASN A 83 1.50 1.16 -14.03
CA ASN A 83 0.70 1.67 -15.15
C ASN A 83 1.47 2.61 -16.10
N LEU A 84 2.76 2.35 -16.33
CA LEU A 84 3.54 3.08 -17.31
C LEU A 84 3.18 2.63 -18.72
N PHE A 85 3.17 3.57 -19.66
CA PHE A 85 2.99 3.26 -21.07
C PHE A 85 4.23 2.55 -21.62
N PRO A 86 4.15 1.25 -22.00
CA PRO A 86 5.33 0.45 -22.32
C PRO A 86 5.98 0.83 -23.66
N HIS A 87 5.25 1.46 -24.54
CA HIS A 87 5.65 1.81 -25.91
C HIS A 87 6.29 3.19 -26.05
N ILE A 88 6.40 3.95 -24.96
CA ILE A 88 7.08 5.24 -24.91
C ILE A 88 8.10 5.27 -23.77
N ASN A 89 9.16 6.07 -23.94
CA ASN A 89 10.22 6.18 -22.94
C ASN A 89 9.75 6.90 -21.66
N VAL A 90 10.61 6.92 -20.65
CA VAL A 90 10.34 7.55 -19.34
C VAL A 90 9.96 9.02 -19.48
N LEU A 91 10.73 9.80 -20.25
CA LEU A 91 10.47 11.22 -20.45
C LEU A 91 9.08 11.47 -21.04
N HIS A 92 8.70 10.73 -22.07
CA HIS A 92 7.38 10.84 -22.69
C HIS A 92 6.26 10.36 -21.75
N ASN A 93 6.49 9.36 -20.89
CA ASN A 93 5.54 8.97 -19.84
C ASN A 93 5.22 10.13 -18.88
N LEU A 94 6.20 11.00 -18.60
CA LEU A 94 6.01 12.13 -17.71
C LEU A 94 5.43 13.36 -18.43
N THR A 95 5.79 13.61 -19.70
CA THR A 95 5.43 14.83 -20.41
C THR A 95 4.04 14.77 -21.05
N LEU A 96 3.51 13.57 -21.30
CA LEU A 96 2.24 13.39 -22.02
C LEU A 96 1.06 14.12 -21.34
N ALA A 97 0.89 13.89 -20.04
CA ALA A 97 -0.25 14.48 -19.30
C ALA A 97 -0.13 16.01 -19.13
N PRO A 98 1.01 16.59 -18.72
CA PRO A 98 1.16 18.05 -18.67
C PRO A 98 0.88 18.75 -20.01
N MET A 99 1.35 18.18 -21.10
CA MET A 99 1.12 18.75 -22.44
C MET A 99 -0.35 18.66 -22.84
N LYS A 100 -1.03 17.53 -22.56
CA LYS A 100 -2.41 17.29 -23.01
C LYS A 100 -3.46 17.90 -22.10
N VAL A 101 -3.23 17.92 -20.79
CA VAL A 101 -4.20 18.34 -19.78
C VAL A 101 -3.96 19.78 -19.32
N LEU A 102 -2.69 20.16 -19.12
CA LEU A 102 -2.35 21.52 -18.64
C LEU A 102 -1.98 22.47 -19.78
N GLY A 103 -1.89 22.00 -21.03
CA GLY A 103 -1.54 22.82 -22.18
C GLY A 103 -0.09 23.30 -22.19
N MET A 104 0.80 22.65 -21.43
CA MET A 104 2.20 23.04 -21.37
C MET A 104 2.89 22.85 -22.73
N SER A 105 3.82 23.74 -23.04
CA SER A 105 4.71 23.53 -24.17
C SER A 105 5.61 22.30 -23.90
N ARG A 106 6.13 21.70 -24.97
CA ARG A 106 7.03 20.55 -24.86
C ARG A 106 8.25 20.86 -23.97
N LYS A 107 8.83 22.05 -24.13
CA LYS A 107 10.01 22.48 -23.37
C LYS A 107 9.71 22.57 -21.88
N GLU A 108 8.62 23.21 -21.50
CA GLU A 108 8.19 23.33 -20.09
C GLU A 108 7.91 21.95 -19.47
N ALA A 109 7.22 21.08 -20.21
CA ALA A 109 6.90 19.73 -19.75
C ALA A 109 8.16 18.89 -19.57
N GLU A 110 9.14 18.98 -20.48
CA GLU A 110 10.44 18.28 -20.38
C GLU A 110 11.26 18.81 -19.18
N GLU A 111 11.33 20.13 -18.98
CA GLU A 111 12.03 20.73 -17.84
C GLU A 111 11.43 20.27 -16.51
N GLN A 112 10.10 20.28 -16.37
CA GLN A 112 9.43 19.75 -15.19
C GLN A 112 9.65 18.25 -15.01
N ALA A 113 9.57 17.46 -16.09
CA ALA A 113 9.80 16.02 -16.05
C ALA A 113 11.20 15.71 -15.52
N PHE A 114 12.24 16.40 -16.00
CA PHE A 114 13.61 16.23 -15.51
C PHE A 114 13.76 16.61 -14.03
N GLN A 115 13.08 17.68 -13.57
CA GLN A 115 13.08 18.04 -12.16
C GLN A 115 12.49 16.92 -11.29
N GLN A 116 11.35 16.33 -11.70
CA GLN A 116 10.73 15.26 -10.93
C GLN A 116 11.53 13.95 -11.01
N LEU A 117 12.13 13.64 -12.18
CA LEU A 117 13.02 12.48 -12.30
C LEU A 117 14.25 12.61 -11.38
N ASN A 118 14.81 13.80 -11.26
CA ASN A 118 15.93 14.05 -10.33
C ASN A 118 15.49 13.89 -8.86
N LYS A 119 14.28 14.36 -8.49
CA LYS A 119 13.74 14.17 -7.13
C LYS A 119 13.64 12.68 -6.74
N VAL A 120 13.33 11.81 -7.70
CA VAL A 120 13.26 10.35 -7.48
C VAL A 120 14.55 9.60 -7.81
N GLY A 121 15.65 10.32 -8.13
CA GLY A 121 16.97 9.73 -8.39
C GLY A 121 17.10 9.03 -9.75
N LEU A 122 16.32 9.43 -10.76
CA LEU A 122 16.26 8.78 -12.08
C LEU A 122 16.50 9.73 -13.27
N GLY A 123 17.15 10.88 -13.05
CA GLY A 123 17.38 11.87 -14.11
C GLY A 123 18.14 11.31 -15.32
N ASN A 124 19.07 10.36 -15.10
CA ASN A 124 19.85 9.69 -16.15
C ASN A 124 19.08 8.58 -16.87
N LYS A 125 17.82 8.29 -16.51
CA LYS A 125 16.98 7.22 -17.07
C LYS A 125 15.88 7.74 -18.00
N ALA A 126 15.86 9.04 -18.32
CA ALA A 126 14.80 9.70 -19.09
C ALA A 126 14.53 9.07 -20.46
N ASN A 127 15.57 8.58 -21.14
CA ASN A 127 15.47 7.99 -22.48
C ASN A 127 15.16 6.49 -22.49
N LEU A 128 15.20 5.81 -21.34
CA LEU A 128 14.93 4.38 -21.25
C LEU A 128 13.42 4.10 -21.35
N PHE A 129 13.09 2.90 -21.80
CA PHE A 129 11.71 2.40 -21.81
C PHE A 129 11.39 1.66 -20.51
N PRO A 130 10.10 1.53 -20.12
CA PRO A 130 9.70 0.86 -18.89
C PRO A 130 10.22 -0.57 -18.73
N HIS A 131 10.41 -1.32 -19.81
CA HIS A 131 10.94 -2.69 -19.77
C HIS A 131 12.43 -2.76 -19.45
N GLU A 132 13.19 -1.66 -19.63
CA GLU A 132 14.60 -1.56 -19.30
C GLU A 132 14.85 -1.16 -17.83
N LEU A 133 13.79 -0.92 -17.07
CA LEU A 133 13.84 -0.49 -15.69
C LEU A 133 13.54 -1.64 -14.71
N SER A 134 14.18 -1.63 -13.53
CA SER A 134 13.79 -2.50 -12.43
C SER A 134 12.39 -2.15 -11.90
N ALA A 135 11.77 -3.04 -11.11
CA ALA A 135 10.46 -2.79 -10.51
C ALA A 135 10.46 -1.51 -9.64
N GLY A 136 11.49 -1.31 -8.80
CA GLY A 136 11.64 -0.11 -7.99
C GLY A 136 11.85 1.16 -8.81
N GLN A 137 12.58 1.09 -9.92
CA GLN A 137 12.74 2.21 -10.85
C GLN A 137 11.40 2.54 -11.53
N ARG A 138 10.64 1.54 -12.00
CA ARG A 138 9.30 1.75 -12.56
C ARG A 138 8.36 2.43 -11.56
N GLN A 139 8.40 2.01 -10.29
CA GLN A 139 7.58 2.64 -9.24
C GLN A 139 7.96 4.11 -9.01
N ARG A 140 9.25 4.41 -8.96
CA ARG A 140 9.72 5.80 -8.82
C ARG A 140 9.38 6.66 -10.05
N VAL A 141 9.41 6.10 -11.26
CA VAL A 141 8.91 6.78 -12.47
C VAL A 141 7.40 7.04 -12.37
N ALA A 142 6.60 6.08 -11.88
CA ALA A 142 5.16 6.27 -11.68
C ALA A 142 4.87 7.38 -10.67
N ILE A 143 5.65 7.47 -9.59
CA ILE A 143 5.58 8.58 -8.63
C ILE A 143 5.93 9.92 -9.33
N ALA A 144 7.05 9.97 -10.05
CA ALA A 144 7.48 11.17 -10.77
C ALA A 144 6.42 11.63 -11.79
N ARG A 145 5.77 10.69 -12.51
CA ARG A 145 4.68 10.97 -13.44
C ARG A 145 3.48 11.65 -12.77
N CYS A 146 3.16 11.27 -11.54
CA CYS A 146 2.12 11.96 -10.78
C CYS A 146 2.59 13.37 -10.35
N LEU A 147 3.83 13.50 -9.90
CA LEU A 147 4.39 14.76 -9.39
C LEU A 147 4.50 15.86 -10.46
N VAL A 148 4.70 15.51 -11.73
CA VAL A 148 4.73 16.48 -12.84
C VAL A 148 3.41 17.24 -12.98
N MET A 149 2.28 16.63 -12.56
CA MET A 149 0.97 17.28 -12.56
C MET A 149 0.75 18.24 -11.38
N ASN A 150 1.79 18.41 -10.51
CA ASN A 150 1.75 19.25 -9.32
C ASN A 150 0.54 18.95 -8.40
N PRO A 151 0.39 17.69 -7.96
CA PRO A 151 -0.75 17.28 -7.14
C PRO A 151 -0.69 17.92 -5.75
N ARG A 152 -1.85 18.16 -5.16
CA ARG A 152 -2.01 18.67 -3.78
C ARG A 152 -2.19 17.56 -2.76
N VAL A 153 -2.38 16.33 -3.22
CA VAL A 153 -2.41 15.10 -2.43
C VAL A 153 -1.98 13.92 -3.29
N MET A 154 -1.27 12.96 -2.70
CA MET A 154 -0.85 11.73 -3.35
C MET A 154 -1.53 10.52 -2.71
N LEU A 155 -2.14 9.70 -3.55
CA LEU A 155 -2.76 8.43 -3.20
C LEU A 155 -1.87 7.28 -3.68
N PHE A 156 -1.64 6.29 -2.82
CA PHE A 156 -0.80 5.13 -3.13
C PHE A 156 -1.57 3.84 -2.86
N ASP A 157 -1.74 3.02 -3.89
CA ASP A 157 -2.34 1.69 -3.77
C ASP A 157 -1.23 0.64 -3.78
N GLU A 158 -0.89 0.10 -2.60
CA GLU A 158 0.13 -0.94 -2.38
C GLU A 158 1.51 -0.61 -3.03
N PRO A 159 2.12 0.55 -2.73
CA PRO A 159 3.27 1.07 -3.49
C PRO A 159 4.54 0.23 -3.43
N THR A 160 4.62 -0.73 -2.52
CA THR A 160 5.82 -1.57 -2.31
C THR A 160 5.55 -3.06 -2.35
N SER A 161 4.33 -3.51 -2.72
CA SER A 161 3.94 -4.93 -2.67
C SER A 161 4.74 -5.82 -3.64
N ALA A 162 5.11 -5.28 -4.82
CA ALA A 162 5.84 -6.00 -5.87
C ALA A 162 7.36 -5.70 -5.88
N LEU A 163 7.91 -5.18 -4.78
CA LEU A 163 9.29 -4.72 -4.69
C LEU A 163 10.10 -5.60 -3.72
N ASP A 164 11.36 -5.85 -4.09
CA ASP A 164 12.36 -6.40 -3.19
C ASP A 164 12.70 -5.43 -2.05
N PRO A 165 13.42 -5.85 -1.00
CA PRO A 165 13.74 -5.00 0.14
C PRO A 165 14.52 -3.74 -0.19
N ILE A 166 15.47 -3.81 -1.15
CA ILE A 166 16.31 -2.67 -1.55
C ILE A 166 15.44 -1.63 -2.29
N ALA A 167 14.69 -2.07 -3.29
CA ALA A 167 13.77 -1.21 -4.03
C ALA A 167 12.67 -0.63 -3.12
N THR A 168 12.20 -1.40 -2.13
CA THR A 168 11.26 -0.91 -1.11
C THR A 168 11.88 0.26 -0.34
N ALA A 169 13.12 0.14 0.14
CA ALA A 169 13.80 1.22 0.87
C ALA A 169 13.95 2.49 0.02
N GLU A 170 14.31 2.36 -1.26
CA GLU A 170 14.43 3.50 -2.18
C GLU A 170 13.08 4.23 -2.40
N VAL A 171 11.98 3.47 -2.56
CA VAL A 171 10.63 4.07 -2.69
C VAL A 171 10.20 4.72 -1.39
N MET A 172 10.50 4.10 -0.24
CA MET A 172 10.23 4.66 1.09
C MET A 172 10.95 5.99 1.31
N ASP A 173 12.21 6.12 0.85
CA ASP A 173 12.96 7.38 0.91
C ASP A 173 12.28 8.50 0.12
N VAL A 174 11.76 8.18 -1.05
CA VAL A 174 10.98 9.14 -1.85
C VAL A 174 9.71 9.55 -1.10
N MET A 175 8.95 8.57 -0.56
CA MET A 175 7.70 8.84 0.17
C MET A 175 7.94 9.67 1.44
N ARG A 176 9.03 9.43 2.19
CA ARG A 176 9.42 10.24 3.36
C ARG A 176 9.71 11.71 3.01
N LYS A 177 10.32 11.95 1.84
CA LYS A 177 10.53 13.30 1.35
C LYS A 177 9.21 13.96 0.96
N LEU A 178 8.36 13.25 0.22
CA LEU A 178 7.06 13.74 -0.23
C LEU A 178 6.11 14.07 0.93
N LYS A 179 6.10 13.25 2.00
CA LYS A 179 5.30 13.51 3.21
C LYS A 179 5.51 14.91 3.78
N LYS A 180 6.71 15.48 3.63
CA LYS A 180 7.03 16.83 4.13
C LYS A 180 6.45 17.95 3.26
N GLU A 181 6.10 17.63 2.01
CA GLU A 181 5.63 18.61 1.02
C GLU A 181 4.12 18.53 0.80
N ILE A 182 3.58 17.32 0.75
CA ILE A 182 2.17 17.05 0.40
C ILE A 182 1.60 15.92 1.26
N PRO A 183 0.29 15.93 1.55
CA PRO A 183 -0.37 14.84 2.25
C PRO A 183 -0.37 13.55 1.42
N LEU A 184 -0.23 12.43 2.12
CA LEU A 184 -0.21 11.10 1.53
C LEU A 184 -1.36 10.25 2.07
N VAL A 185 -2.01 9.50 1.19
CA VAL A 185 -2.95 8.43 1.57
C VAL A 185 -2.42 7.14 1.00
N ILE A 186 -2.15 6.17 1.84
CA ILE A 186 -1.42 4.96 1.46
C ILE A 186 -2.23 3.74 1.87
N ILE A 187 -2.58 2.91 0.90
CA ILE A 187 -3.07 1.57 1.18
C ILE A 187 -1.89 0.63 1.25
N THR A 188 -1.79 -0.13 2.32
CA THR A 188 -0.77 -1.17 2.45
C THR A 188 -1.16 -2.24 3.46
N HIS A 189 -0.63 -3.44 3.27
CA HIS A 189 -0.65 -4.51 4.27
C HIS A 189 0.68 -4.63 5.05
N LYS A 190 1.72 -3.86 4.68
CA LYS A 190 3.03 -3.87 5.33
C LYS A 190 3.03 -2.96 6.56
N ILE A 191 2.93 -3.52 7.75
CA ILE A 191 2.92 -2.77 9.02
C ILE A 191 4.23 -2.00 9.24
N SER A 192 5.37 -2.48 8.71
CA SER A 192 6.64 -1.75 8.75
C SER A 192 6.56 -0.39 8.05
N LEU A 193 5.94 -0.35 6.86
CA LEU A 193 5.68 0.89 6.13
C LEU A 193 4.77 1.83 6.93
N VAL A 194 3.71 1.28 7.53
CA VAL A 194 2.78 2.06 8.36
C VAL A 194 3.50 2.73 9.52
N LYS A 195 4.31 1.97 10.27
CA LYS A 195 5.09 2.48 11.41
C LYS A 195 6.05 3.61 11.02
N GLU A 196 6.59 3.54 9.81
CA GLU A 196 7.62 4.48 9.35
C GLU A 196 7.05 5.77 8.77
N ILE A 197 5.91 5.71 8.08
CA ILE A 197 5.38 6.86 7.33
C ILE A 197 4.11 7.44 7.95
N ALA A 198 3.20 6.61 8.48
CA ALA A 198 1.87 7.07 8.86
C ALA A 198 1.86 7.93 10.13
N ASP A 199 1.13 9.03 10.09
CA ASP A 199 0.75 9.79 11.29
C ASP A 199 -0.51 9.19 11.90
N ARG A 200 -1.45 8.78 11.05
CA ARG A 200 -2.73 8.18 11.41
C ARG A 200 -3.00 6.92 10.58
N VAL A 201 -3.65 5.98 11.22
CA VAL A 201 -4.03 4.70 10.61
C VAL A 201 -5.54 4.56 10.64
N ILE A 202 -6.09 4.05 9.54
CA ILE A 202 -7.50 3.68 9.40
C ILE A 202 -7.54 2.18 9.13
N PHE A 203 -8.23 1.42 9.99
CA PHE A 203 -8.47 0.00 9.77
C PHE A 203 -9.83 -0.22 9.15
N MET A 204 -9.85 -0.91 8.00
CA MET A 204 -11.06 -1.24 7.25
C MET A 204 -11.32 -2.73 7.22
N GLN A 205 -12.59 -3.11 7.41
CA GLN A 205 -13.08 -4.47 7.25
C GLN A 205 -14.50 -4.46 6.69
N ASN A 206 -14.78 -5.40 5.77
CA ASN A 206 -16.11 -5.57 5.18
C ASN A 206 -16.75 -4.27 4.64
N GLY A 207 -15.94 -3.43 4.00
CA GLY A 207 -16.41 -2.17 3.41
C GLY A 207 -16.64 -1.03 4.41
N ARG A 208 -16.29 -1.18 5.67
CA ARG A 208 -16.48 -0.18 6.74
C ARG A 208 -15.16 0.19 7.40
N ILE A 209 -15.09 1.39 7.94
CA ILE A 209 -14.05 1.79 8.88
C ILE A 209 -14.42 1.22 10.25
N CYS A 210 -13.56 0.35 10.78
CA CYS A 210 -13.76 -0.25 12.11
C CYS A 210 -13.07 0.58 13.20
N GLU A 211 -11.88 1.10 12.90
CA GLU A 211 -11.10 1.87 13.86
C GLU A 211 -10.19 2.86 13.13
N GLU A 212 -10.00 4.03 13.71
CA GLU A 212 -9.00 5.00 13.27
C GLU A 212 -8.33 5.68 14.47
N GLY A 213 -7.10 6.11 14.29
CA GLY A 213 -6.35 6.79 15.34
C GLY A 213 -4.89 7.05 14.99
N PRO A 214 -4.15 7.72 15.89
CA PRO A 214 -2.71 7.89 15.76
C PRO A 214 -2.01 6.55 15.60
N THR A 215 -0.99 6.51 14.74
CA THR A 215 -0.29 5.25 14.38
C THR A 215 0.20 4.48 15.59
N ALA A 216 0.83 5.16 16.55
CA ALA A 216 1.37 4.51 17.74
C ALA A 216 0.29 3.87 18.62
N GLU A 217 -0.87 4.54 18.79
CA GLU A 217 -1.98 4.04 19.59
C GLU A 217 -2.63 2.83 18.93
N LEU A 218 -3.03 2.97 17.66
CA LEU A 218 -3.76 1.91 16.96
C LEU A 218 -2.92 0.64 16.79
N LEU A 219 -1.62 0.76 16.52
CA LEU A 219 -0.76 -0.41 16.33
C LEU A 219 -0.36 -1.10 17.63
N ASN A 220 -0.27 -0.39 18.76
CA ASN A 220 0.17 -0.96 20.02
C ASN A 220 -0.99 -1.32 20.97
N ALA A 221 -2.07 -0.56 20.93
CA ALA A 221 -3.22 -0.73 21.82
C ALA A 221 -4.57 -0.57 21.06
N PRO A 222 -4.85 -1.44 20.07
CA PRO A 222 -6.08 -1.39 19.31
C PRO A 222 -7.30 -1.63 20.22
N LYS A 223 -8.31 -0.80 20.07
CA LYS A 223 -9.54 -0.83 20.90
C LYS A 223 -10.53 -1.89 20.40
N GLN A 224 -10.62 -2.03 19.06
CA GLN A 224 -11.57 -2.96 18.44
C GLN A 224 -10.97 -4.37 18.35
N SER A 225 -11.82 -5.38 18.59
CA SER A 225 -11.41 -6.80 18.50
C SER A 225 -10.95 -7.19 17.13
N GLU A 226 -11.60 -6.67 16.09
CA GLU A 226 -11.27 -6.91 14.68
C GLU A 226 -9.89 -6.36 14.31
N THR A 227 -9.58 -5.14 14.75
CA THR A 227 -8.26 -4.53 14.57
C THR A 227 -7.18 -5.34 15.27
N ARG A 228 -7.45 -5.76 16.51
CA ARG A 228 -6.54 -6.59 17.31
C ARG A 228 -6.27 -7.92 16.63
N SER A 229 -7.30 -8.59 16.16
CA SER A 229 -7.19 -9.87 15.46
C SER A 229 -6.38 -9.72 14.16
N PHE A 230 -6.64 -8.67 13.37
CA PHE A 230 -5.88 -8.39 12.15
C PHE A 230 -4.40 -8.13 12.45
N LEU A 231 -4.08 -7.30 13.42
CA LEU A 231 -2.69 -6.97 13.77
C LEU A 231 -1.96 -8.19 14.37
N ASN A 232 -2.63 -9.02 15.16
CA ASN A 232 -2.07 -10.27 15.66
C ASN A 232 -1.81 -11.27 14.53
N TYR A 233 -2.75 -11.41 13.57
CA TYR A 233 -2.53 -12.22 12.37
C TYR A 233 -1.34 -11.72 11.54
N GLN A 234 -1.15 -10.41 11.45
CA GLN A 234 0.01 -9.82 10.76
C GLN A 234 1.34 -10.05 11.50
N LYS A 235 1.30 -10.21 12.82
CA LYS A 235 2.49 -10.51 13.65
C LYS A 235 2.81 -11.99 13.70
N ASN A 236 1.84 -12.85 13.54
CA ASN A 236 1.93 -14.29 13.72
C ASN A 236 1.70 -15.02 12.40
N MET A 237 2.40 -16.14 12.22
CA MET A 237 2.03 -17.16 11.25
C MET A 237 1.31 -18.27 12.01
N MET A 238 0.14 -18.67 11.54
CA MET A 238 -0.61 -19.82 12.07
C MET A 238 -0.77 -20.86 10.98
N TYR A 239 -0.51 -22.12 11.31
CA TYR A 239 -0.70 -23.25 10.41
C TYR A 239 -1.33 -24.41 11.20
N GLN A 240 -2.46 -24.91 10.72
CA GLN A 240 -3.17 -26.04 11.33
C GLN A 240 -2.69 -27.34 10.70
N ILE A 241 -2.32 -28.30 11.52
CA ILE A 241 -1.88 -29.64 11.14
C ILE A 241 -2.89 -30.62 11.72
N ASP A 242 -3.81 -31.08 10.89
CA ASP A 242 -4.91 -31.97 11.34
C ASP A 242 -4.57 -33.47 11.22
N SER A 243 -3.47 -33.82 10.54
CA SER A 243 -3.06 -35.20 10.34
C SER A 243 -1.57 -35.31 9.98
N LEU A 244 -1.01 -36.50 10.06
CA LEU A 244 0.35 -36.84 9.60
C LEU A 244 0.59 -36.57 8.11
N GLN A 245 -0.48 -36.52 7.30
CA GLN A 245 -0.42 -36.23 5.87
C GLN A 245 -0.72 -34.76 5.56
N PHE A 246 -0.05 -33.83 6.24
CA PHE A 246 -0.15 -32.42 5.93
C PHE A 246 0.80 -32.01 4.79
N ASP A 247 0.49 -30.89 4.14
CA ASP A 247 1.30 -30.34 3.04
C ASP A 247 2.57 -29.65 3.57
N ARG A 248 3.67 -30.44 3.67
CA ARG A 248 4.99 -29.92 4.09
C ARG A 248 5.52 -28.81 3.18
N PRO A 249 5.44 -28.88 1.84
CA PRO A 249 5.76 -27.80 0.94
C PRO A 249 4.98 -26.51 1.25
N GLU A 250 3.67 -26.58 1.50
CA GLU A 250 2.86 -25.43 1.87
C GLU A 250 3.32 -24.82 3.20
N LEU A 251 3.57 -25.65 4.23
CA LEU A 251 4.08 -25.18 5.51
C LEU A 251 5.41 -24.45 5.35
N ASN A 252 6.36 -25.02 4.60
CA ASN A 252 7.66 -24.42 4.34
C ASN A 252 7.55 -23.10 3.57
N ALA A 253 6.69 -23.03 2.57
CA ALA A 253 6.41 -21.78 1.84
C ALA A 253 5.83 -20.69 2.77
N ARG A 254 4.98 -21.07 3.72
CA ARG A 254 4.43 -20.11 4.71
C ARG A 254 5.50 -19.65 5.70
N ILE A 255 6.38 -20.53 6.17
CA ILE A 255 7.51 -20.17 7.03
C ILE A 255 8.46 -19.22 6.29
N GLU A 256 8.78 -19.53 5.04
CA GLU A 256 9.62 -18.65 4.19
C GLU A 256 8.99 -17.28 3.99
N CYS A 257 7.72 -17.24 3.65
CA CYS A 257 6.95 -16.01 3.51
C CYS A 257 6.94 -15.20 4.82
N TYR A 258 6.80 -15.86 5.95
CA TYR A 258 6.87 -15.25 7.30
C TYR A 258 8.25 -14.66 7.57
N CYS A 259 9.31 -15.42 7.36
CA CYS A 259 10.69 -14.95 7.55
C CYS A 259 11.02 -13.77 6.65
N ASN A 260 10.64 -13.83 5.37
CA ASN A 260 10.84 -12.76 4.41
C ASN A 260 10.05 -11.49 4.79
N ARG A 261 8.81 -11.64 5.28
CA ARG A 261 7.98 -10.53 5.77
C ARG A 261 8.66 -9.74 6.87
N PHE A 262 9.40 -10.41 7.74
CA PHE A 262 10.08 -9.79 8.88
C PHE A 262 11.57 -9.51 8.64
N GLY A 263 12.08 -9.76 7.43
CA GLY A 263 13.47 -9.51 7.06
C GLY A 263 14.46 -10.39 7.83
N LEU A 264 14.06 -11.61 8.22
CA LEU A 264 14.85 -12.50 9.06
C LEU A 264 16.00 -13.22 8.33
N GLY A 265 16.03 -13.15 6.99
CA GLY A 265 17.05 -13.79 6.16
C GLY A 265 16.96 -15.31 6.06
N SER A 266 17.75 -15.90 5.16
CA SER A 266 17.73 -17.34 4.87
C SER A 266 18.20 -18.21 6.04
N GLN A 267 19.12 -17.74 6.87
CA GLN A 267 19.58 -18.49 8.05
C GLN A 267 18.47 -18.68 9.09
N ALA A 268 17.67 -17.63 9.34
CA ALA A 268 16.54 -17.72 10.25
C ALA A 268 15.44 -18.64 9.69
N PHE A 269 15.20 -18.61 8.38
CA PHE A 269 14.27 -19.54 7.74
C PHE A 269 14.69 -21.00 7.96
N HIS A 270 15.95 -21.35 7.69
CA HIS A 270 16.44 -22.70 7.89
C HIS A 270 16.40 -23.13 9.36
N PHE A 271 16.71 -22.24 10.28
CA PHE A 271 16.60 -22.51 11.70
C PHE A 271 15.15 -22.80 12.13
N VAL A 272 14.21 -21.95 11.74
CA VAL A 272 12.77 -22.14 12.04
C VAL A 272 12.27 -23.45 11.44
N GLN A 273 12.64 -23.75 10.18
CA GLN A 273 12.26 -24.99 9.51
C GLN A 273 12.76 -26.22 10.28
N LEU A 274 14.04 -26.23 10.69
CA LEU A 274 14.63 -27.33 11.44
C LEU A 274 13.93 -27.55 12.78
N VAL A 275 13.66 -26.49 13.53
CA VAL A 275 12.97 -26.59 14.83
C VAL A 275 11.51 -27.05 14.63
N VAL A 276 10.82 -26.60 13.62
CA VAL A 276 9.45 -27.07 13.29
C VAL A 276 9.47 -28.57 12.95
N GLU A 277 10.42 -29.04 12.14
CA GLU A 277 10.55 -30.45 11.81
C GLU A 277 10.84 -31.31 13.05
N GLU A 278 11.74 -30.87 13.94
CA GLU A 278 12.02 -31.55 15.22
C GLU A 278 10.78 -31.62 16.13
N LEU A 279 10.05 -30.52 16.28
CA LEU A 279 8.82 -30.51 17.07
C LEU A 279 7.75 -31.43 16.50
N LEU A 280 7.58 -31.50 15.19
CA LEU A 280 6.61 -32.38 14.52
C LEU A 280 6.98 -33.88 14.69
N ASN A 281 8.25 -34.20 14.83
CA ASN A 281 8.69 -35.56 15.11
C ASN A 281 8.49 -35.98 16.58
N LEU A 282 8.39 -35.02 17.50
CA LEU A 282 8.25 -35.25 18.94
C LEU A 282 6.80 -35.26 19.43
N LEU A 283 5.89 -34.61 18.71
CA LEU A 283 4.51 -34.39 19.13
C LEU A 283 3.57 -35.49 18.59
N PRO A 284 2.61 -35.98 19.39
CA PRO A 284 1.55 -36.86 18.90
C PRO A 284 0.59 -36.06 18.02
N LEU A 285 0.54 -36.37 16.73
CA LEU A 285 -0.32 -35.68 15.73
C LEU A 285 -1.77 -36.20 15.70
N GLU A 286 -2.19 -37.01 16.67
CA GLU A 286 -3.53 -37.63 16.71
C GLU A 286 -4.64 -36.65 17.08
N GLU A 287 -4.32 -35.53 17.75
CA GLU A 287 -5.33 -34.53 18.21
C GLU A 287 -5.34 -33.24 17.38
N GLY A 288 -4.57 -33.17 16.31
CA GLY A 288 -4.36 -31.93 15.55
C GLY A 288 -3.49 -30.91 16.30
N ILE A 289 -2.53 -30.30 15.61
CA ILE A 289 -1.59 -29.32 16.18
C ILE A 289 -1.75 -27.98 15.47
N GLN A 290 -1.80 -26.91 16.24
CA GLN A 290 -1.74 -25.56 15.72
C GLN A 290 -0.32 -25.01 15.91
N LEU A 291 0.42 -24.86 14.81
CA LEU A 291 1.72 -24.20 14.81
C LEU A 291 1.53 -22.68 14.74
N MET A 292 2.09 -21.96 15.69
CA MET A 292 2.10 -20.52 15.69
C MET A 292 3.53 -19.99 15.78
N LEU A 293 3.98 -19.25 14.75
CA LEU A 293 5.22 -18.48 14.82
C LEU A 293 4.88 -17.03 15.13
N SER A 294 5.49 -16.47 16.16
CA SER A 294 5.33 -15.07 16.54
C SER A 294 6.69 -14.38 16.66
N LYS A 295 6.77 -13.12 16.20
CA LYS A 295 7.94 -12.28 16.41
C LYS A 295 7.67 -11.30 17.53
N SER A 296 8.45 -11.33 18.59
CA SER A 296 8.63 -10.24 19.55
C SER A 296 9.77 -9.33 19.07
N ASP A 297 9.94 -8.15 19.68
CA ASP A 297 10.87 -7.12 19.18
C ASP A 297 12.33 -7.61 19.01
N ASN A 298 12.74 -8.70 19.69
CA ASN A 298 14.08 -9.29 19.57
C ASN A 298 14.12 -10.81 19.39
N GLU A 299 12.97 -11.52 19.35
CA GLU A 299 12.94 -12.97 19.31
C GLU A 299 11.81 -13.49 18.40
N VAL A 300 12.05 -14.63 17.76
CA VAL A 300 10.98 -15.42 17.12
C VAL A 300 10.57 -16.49 18.14
N ARG A 301 9.28 -16.55 18.48
CA ARG A 301 8.68 -17.57 19.36
C ARG A 301 7.85 -18.55 18.53
N MET A 302 7.98 -19.81 18.87
CA MET A 302 7.18 -20.89 18.32
C MET A 302 6.18 -21.39 19.34
#